data_101f95727046ce79515842dedb9c810d
#
_entry.id   101f95727046ce79515842dedb9c810d
#
_cell.length_a   1.000
_cell.length_b   1.000
_cell.length_c   1.000
_cell.angle_alpha   90.00
_cell.angle_beta   90.00
_cell.angle_gamma   90.00
#
_symmetry.space_group_name_H-M   'P 1'
#
loop_
_entity.id
_entity.type
_entity.pdbx_description
1 polymer ?
#
loop_
_entity_poly.entity_id
_entity_poly.type
_entity_poly.pdbx_seq_one_letter_code
_entity_poly.pdbx_strand_id
1 'polypeptide(L)'
;IRDEAHDATLDIPFKGDIDVKKLEKLINEKGAENIGYVCLAVTVNLAGGQPVSIANMKAVRELTAKHGIKVFYDATRCIENAYFIKEQEPGYQDRSIKSIVQEMFSYADGYTMSGKKDCLTNIGGFLCMNDEELFMKAKELVVVFEGMPSYGGMAGRDMEAMAIGLKEATQEEYMEHRVKLARYLGEKLKAAGVPIVEPIGGHAVFLDARRFC
;
A
#
# COMPACT_ATOMS: atom_id res chain seq x y z
N ILE A 1 -1.47 -7.09 -11.05
CA ILE A 1 -2.55 -7.58 -10.18
C ILE A 1 -3.12 -8.86 -10.76
N ARG A 2 -3.66 -9.75 -9.93
CA ARG A 2 -4.35 -10.98 -10.33
C ARG A 2 -5.66 -10.67 -11.05
N ASP A 3 -6.12 -11.60 -11.90
CA ASP A 3 -7.41 -11.42 -12.60
C ASP A 3 -8.60 -11.40 -11.65
N GLU A 4 -8.53 -12.14 -10.55
CA GLU A 4 -9.54 -12.18 -9.49
C GLU A 4 -9.81 -10.81 -8.86
N ALA A 5 -8.85 -9.89 -8.91
CA ALA A 5 -9.04 -8.52 -8.44
C ALA A 5 -10.09 -7.73 -9.23
N HIS A 6 -10.38 -8.15 -10.45
CA HIS A 6 -11.41 -7.53 -11.31
C HIS A 6 -12.82 -8.09 -11.09
N ASP A 7 -12.96 -9.20 -10.35
CA ASP A 7 -14.27 -9.73 -9.96
C ASP A 7 -14.69 -9.11 -8.63
N ALA A 8 -15.64 -8.21 -8.70
CA ALA A 8 -16.17 -7.51 -7.53
C ALA A 8 -16.91 -8.41 -6.53
N THR A 9 -17.30 -9.62 -6.95
CA THR A 9 -18.10 -10.55 -6.11
C THR A 9 -17.24 -11.56 -5.36
N LEU A 10 -15.98 -11.70 -5.76
CA LEU A 10 -15.10 -12.73 -5.23
C LEU A 10 -14.53 -12.28 -3.89
N ASP A 11 -14.87 -13.00 -2.83
CA ASP A 11 -14.39 -12.77 -1.47
C ASP A 11 -13.20 -13.69 -1.17
N ILE A 12 -12.00 -13.21 -1.47
CA ILE A 12 -10.74 -13.91 -1.20
C ILE A 12 -9.73 -12.97 -0.51
N PRO A 13 -8.87 -13.51 0.38
CA PRO A 13 -7.84 -12.70 1.03
C PRO A 13 -6.80 -12.22 0.03
N PHE A 14 -6.16 -11.09 0.35
CA PHE A 14 -5.04 -10.51 -0.40
C PHE A 14 -5.32 -10.38 -1.91
N LYS A 15 -6.51 -9.91 -2.23
CA LYS A 15 -6.94 -9.67 -3.62
C LYS A 15 -6.08 -8.64 -4.35
N GLY A 16 -5.30 -7.84 -3.59
CA GLY A 16 -4.32 -6.88 -4.12
C GLY A 16 -3.01 -7.49 -4.59
N ASP A 17 -2.75 -8.78 -4.37
CA ASP A 17 -1.52 -9.45 -4.76
C ASP A 17 -1.20 -9.29 -6.26
N ILE A 18 0.08 -9.11 -6.57
CA ILE A 18 0.57 -9.15 -7.96
C ILE A 18 0.54 -10.60 -8.46
N ASP A 19 0.10 -10.78 -9.70
CA ASP A 19 0.31 -12.01 -10.44
C ASP A 19 1.80 -12.13 -10.85
N VAL A 20 2.55 -12.90 -10.06
CA VAL A 20 3.99 -13.05 -10.25
C VAL A 20 4.33 -13.69 -11.60
N LYS A 21 3.45 -14.58 -12.10
CA LYS A 21 3.67 -15.23 -13.42
C LYS A 21 3.48 -14.23 -14.57
N LYS A 22 2.47 -13.36 -14.47
CA LYS A 22 2.29 -12.28 -15.45
C LYS A 22 3.44 -11.27 -15.39
N LEU A 23 3.94 -10.95 -14.19
CA LEU A 23 5.10 -10.09 -14.03
C LEU A 23 6.34 -10.71 -14.67
N GLU A 24 6.63 -11.98 -14.43
CA GLU A 24 7.75 -12.70 -15.03
C GLU A 24 7.65 -12.74 -16.57
N LYS A 25 6.47 -13.05 -17.08
CA LYS A 25 6.19 -12.99 -18.53
C LYS A 25 6.47 -11.60 -19.10
N LEU A 26 6.00 -10.55 -18.43
CA LEU A 26 6.23 -9.17 -18.86
C LEU A 26 7.71 -8.81 -18.87
N ILE A 27 8.48 -9.21 -17.86
CA ILE A 27 9.94 -9.01 -17.79
C ILE A 27 10.62 -9.69 -18.97
N ASN A 28 10.26 -10.93 -19.28
CA ASN A 28 10.83 -11.70 -20.39
C ASN A 28 10.48 -11.11 -21.76
N GLU A 29 9.26 -10.58 -21.93
CA GLU A 29 8.80 -9.98 -23.18
C GLU A 29 9.38 -8.60 -23.45
N LYS A 30 9.57 -7.80 -22.41
CA LYS A 30 10.02 -6.40 -22.54
C LYS A 30 11.52 -6.21 -22.42
N GLY A 31 12.21 -7.17 -21.76
CA GLY A 31 13.59 -7.01 -21.32
C GLY A 31 13.67 -6.20 -20.01
N ALA A 32 14.49 -6.67 -19.08
CA ALA A 32 14.63 -6.03 -17.76
C ALA A 32 15.15 -4.59 -17.86
N GLU A 33 16.00 -4.30 -18.84
CA GLU A 33 16.59 -3.00 -19.12
C GLU A 33 15.56 -1.92 -19.52
N ASN A 34 14.39 -2.36 -19.96
CA ASN A 34 13.28 -1.47 -20.35
C ASN A 34 12.26 -1.27 -19.23
N ILE A 35 12.50 -1.85 -18.05
CA ILE A 35 11.63 -1.72 -16.87
C ILE A 35 12.34 -0.88 -15.81
N GLY A 36 11.86 0.33 -15.59
CA GLY A 36 12.45 1.23 -14.61
C GLY A 36 12.34 0.71 -13.17
N TYR A 37 11.18 0.24 -12.79
CA TYR A 37 10.90 -0.36 -11.47
C TYR A 37 9.54 -1.06 -11.47
N VAL A 38 9.32 -1.90 -10.47
CA VAL A 38 7.99 -2.47 -10.14
C VAL A 38 7.40 -1.70 -8.98
N CYS A 39 6.19 -1.20 -9.15
CA CYS A 39 5.46 -0.48 -8.10
C CYS A 39 4.35 -1.37 -7.51
N LEU A 40 4.38 -1.54 -6.17
CA LEU A 40 3.28 -2.14 -5.42
C LEU A 40 2.53 -1.06 -4.65
N ALA A 41 1.23 -0.98 -4.86
CA ALA A 41 0.36 -0.16 -4.02
C ALA A 41 -0.12 -0.98 -2.81
N VAL A 42 0.12 -0.48 -1.61
CA VAL A 42 -0.27 -1.14 -0.36
C VAL A 42 -1.07 -0.15 0.50
N THR A 43 -2.42 -0.29 0.53
CA THR A 43 -3.32 -1.26 -0.15
C THR A 43 -3.65 -0.84 -1.59
N VAL A 44 -4.16 -1.78 -2.41
CA VAL A 44 -4.51 -1.52 -3.81
C VAL A 44 -5.89 -0.86 -3.90
N ASN A 45 -5.91 0.46 -4.01
CA ASN A 45 -7.15 1.25 -4.03
C ASN A 45 -8.07 0.91 -5.21
N LEU A 46 -7.50 0.73 -6.41
CA LEU A 46 -8.26 0.39 -7.62
C LEU A 46 -8.94 -0.98 -7.59
N ALA A 47 -8.51 -1.87 -6.70
CA ALA A 47 -9.13 -3.18 -6.47
C ALA A 47 -10.16 -3.16 -5.33
N GLY A 48 -10.53 -1.97 -4.82
CA GLY A 48 -11.44 -1.85 -3.69
C GLY A 48 -10.75 -1.74 -2.33
N GLY A 49 -9.52 -1.22 -2.28
CA GLY A 49 -8.73 -1.11 -1.04
C GLY A 49 -8.18 -2.45 -0.55
N GLN A 50 -7.82 -3.33 -1.50
CA GLN A 50 -7.41 -4.71 -1.19
C GLN A 50 -5.95 -4.81 -0.74
N PRO A 51 -5.66 -5.61 0.29
CA PRO A 51 -4.32 -5.78 0.80
C PRO A 51 -3.44 -6.67 -0.10
N VAL A 52 -2.13 -6.50 0.07
CA VAL A 52 -1.08 -7.34 -0.51
C VAL A 52 -0.42 -8.14 0.61
N SER A 53 -0.19 -9.45 0.40
CA SER A 53 0.42 -10.34 1.38
C SER A 53 1.95 -10.17 1.46
N ILE A 54 2.54 -10.50 2.61
CA ILE A 54 4.01 -10.60 2.76
C ILE A 54 4.56 -11.67 1.80
N ALA A 55 3.88 -12.79 1.68
CA ALA A 55 4.28 -13.86 0.76
C ALA A 55 4.40 -13.36 -0.69
N ASN A 56 3.47 -12.50 -1.12
CA ASN A 56 3.52 -11.91 -2.46
C ASN A 56 4.64 -10.86 -2.58
N MET A 57 4.81 -9.97 -1.59
CA MET A 57 5.90 -9.00 -1.57
C MET A 57 7.27 -9.69 -1.69
N LYS A 58 7.46 -10.78 -0.96
CA LYS A 58 8.67 -11.60 -1.00
C LYS A 58 8.88 -12.23 -2.39
N ALA A 59 7.84 -12.84 -2.96
CA ALA A 59 7.92 -13.46 -4.28
C ALA A 59 8.23 -12.45 -5.38
N VAL A 60 7.64 -11.25 -5.32
CA VAL A 60 7.95 -10.14 -6.24
C VAL A 60 9.41 -9.72 -6.08
N ARG A 61 9.89 -9.55 -4.84
CA ARG A 61 11.28 -9.19 -4.58
C ARG A 61 12.26 -10.25 -5.09
N GLU A 62 11.98 -11.53 -4.87
CA GLU A 62 12.81 -12.63 -5.35
C GLU A 62 12.89 -12.68 -6.88
N LEU A 63 11.78 -12.42 -7.56
CA LEU A 63 11.75 -12.35 -9.02
C LEU A 63 12.53 -11.14 -9.53
N THR A 64 12.22 -9.94 -9.05
CA THR A 64 12.82 -8.70 -9.54
C THR A 64 14.32 -8.61 -9.26
N ALA A 65 14.79 -9.17 -8.14
CA ALA A 65 16.21 -9.22 -7.80
C ALA A 65 17.05 -10.01 -8.81
N LYS A 66 16.50 -11.09 -9.38
CA LYS A 66 17.18 -11.89 -10.43
C LYS A 66 17.46 -11.07 -11.70
N HIS A 67 16.69 -10.05 -11.93
CA HIS A 67 16.75 -9.18 -13.11
C HIS A 67 17.33 -7.78 -12.82
N GLY A 68 17.74 -7.51 -11.58
CA GLY A 68 18.25 -6.19 -11.17
C GLY A 68 17.18 -5.08 -11.18
N ILE A 69 15.90 -5.43 -11.19
CA ILE A 69 14.79 -4.47 -11.23
C ILE A 69 14.46 -4.01 -9.80
N LYS A 70 14.37 -2.69 -9.60
CA LYS A 70 14.02 -2.10 -8.31
C LYS A 70 12.53 -2.28 -7.99
N VAL A 71 12.22 -2.36 -6.70
CA VAL A 71 10.84 -2.42 -6.18
C VAL A 71 10.56 -1.17 -5.35
N PHE A 72 9.53 -0.43 -5.72
CA PHE A 72 9.04 0.70 -4.94
C PHE A 72 7.60 0.46 -4.48
N TYR A 73 7.27 0.95 -3.28
CA TYR A 73 5.90 0.89 -2.79
C TYR A 73 5.23 2.27 -2.88
N ASP A 74 3.98 2.30 -3.35
CA ASP A 74 3.03 3.32 -2.91
C ASP A 74 2.53 2.90 -1.53
N ALA A 75 3.17 3.44 -0.51
CA ALA A 75 2.98 3.05 0.89
C ALA A 75 1.88 3.85 1.60
N THR A 76 1.08 4.56 0.84
CA THR A 76 0.07 5.50 1.35
C THR A 76 -0.85 4.88 2.42
N ARG A 77 -1.12 3.57 2.35
CA ARG A 77 -1.92 2.79 3.32
C ARG A 77 -1.19 1.54 3.81
N CYS A 78 0.11 1.65 4.00
CA CYS A 78 0.93 0.51 4.41
C CYS A 78 0.58 -0.01 5.81
N ILE A 79 0.12 0.87 6.71
CA ILE A 79 -0.26 0.50 8.08
C ILE A 79 -1.60 -0.25 8.05
N GLU A 80 -2.55 0.21 7.24
CA GLU A 80 -3.78 -0.54 6.95
C GLU A 80 -3.48 -1.91 6.35
N ASN A 81 -2.57 -1.98 5.39
CA ASN A 81 -2.14 -3.25 4.78
C ASN A 81 -1.52 -4.20 5.83
N ALA A 82 -0.70 -3.67 6.74
CA ALA A 82 -0.09 -4.44 7.82
C ALA A 82 -1.13 -4.99 8.82
N TYR A 83 -2.21 -4.24 9.05
CA TYR A 83 -3.33 -4.74 9.87
C TYR A 83 -4.01 -5.96 9.22
N PHE A 84 -4.26 -5.92 7.91
CA PHE A 84 -4.79 -7.08 7.19
C PHE A 84 -3.82 -8.28 7.20
N ILE A 85 -2.51 -8.04 7.08
CA ILE A 85 -1.51 -9.10 7.21
C ILE A 85 -1.60 -9.74 8.60
N LYS A 86 -1.64 -8.92 9.66
CA LYS A 86 -1.80 -9.42 11.04
C LYS A 86 -3.07 -10.25 11.20
N GLU A 87 -4.18 -9.81 10.62
CA GLU A 87 -5.49 -10.47 10.76
C GLU A 87 -5.56 -11.78 9.95
N GLN A 88 -4.98 -11.83 8.75
CA GLN A 88 -5.30 -12.86 7.76
C GLN A 88 -4.11 -13.74 7.36
N GLU A 89 -2.85 -13.26 7.45
CA GLU A 89 -1.70 -14.05 7.00
C GLU A 89 -1.20 -14.95 8.13
N PRO A 90 -1.04 -16.29 7.89
CA PRO A 90 -0.58 -17.21 8.92
C PRO A 90 0.78 -16.82 9.51
N GLY A 91 0.88 -16.82 10.83
CA GLY A 91 2.12 -16.52 11.55
C GLY A 91 2.35 -15.04 11.89
N TYR A 92 1.38 -14.15 11.58
CA TYR A 92 1.50 -12.72 11.86
C TYR A 92 0.59 -12.23 13.01
N GLN A 93 -0.28 -13.08 13.54
CA GLN A 93 -1.31 -12.70 14.53
C GLN A 93 -0.72 -12.11 15.82
N ASP A 94 0.42 -12.61 16.27
CA ASP A 94 1.07 -12.16 17.51
C ASP A 94 2.09 -11.02 17.30
N ARG A 95 2.24 -10.55 16.06
CA ARG A 95 3.17 -9.48 15.71
C ARG A 95 2.54 -8.11 15.85
N SER A 96 3.33 -7.11 16.25
CA SER A 96 2.87 -5.72 16.22
C SER A 96 2.75 -5.21 14.77
N ILE A 97 1.78 -4.33 14.51
CA ILE A 97 1.62 -3.65 13.21
C ILE A 97 2.93 -3.00 12.78
N LYS A 98 3.63 -2.32 13.70
CA LYS A 98 4.94 -1.70 13.44
C LYS A 98 5.96 -2.71 12.91
N SER A 99 6.06 -3.90 13.53
CA SER A 99 7.02 -4.92 13.09
C SER A 99 6.68 -5.50 11.72
N ILE A 100 5.39 -5.59 11.39
CA ILE A 100 4.92 -6.04 10.07
C ILE A 100 5.27 -4.98 9.01
N VAL A 101 5.02 -3.71 9.28
CA VAL A 101 5.40 -2.59 8.38
C VAL A 101 6.91 -2.60 8.11
N GLN A 102 7.73 -2.81 9.14
CA GLN A 102 9.18 -2.91 8.97
C GLN A 102 9.59 -4.08 8.06
N GLU A 103 8.93 -5.24 8.21
CA GLU A 103 9.17 -6.37 7.32
C GLU A 103 8.71 -6.08 5.89
N MET A 104 7.54 -5.49 5.69
CA MET A 104 7.07 -5.09 4.36
C MET A 104 8.13 -4.26 3.63
N PHE A 105 8.68 -3.24 4.29
CA PHE A 105 9.68 -2.37 3.69
C PHE A 105 11.04 -3.03 3.45
N SER A 106 11.35 -4.13 4.12
CA SER A 106 12.59 -4.89 3.85
C SER A 106 12.62 -5.51 2.44
N TYR A 107 11.47 -5.63 1.78
CA TYR A 107 11.34 -6.13 0.41
C TYR A 107 11.32 -5.03 -0.66
N ALA A 108 11.42 -3.74 -0.28
CA ALA A 108 11.41 -2.61 -1.19
C ALA A 108 12.78 -1.89 -1.23
N ASP A 109 13.10 -1.28 -2.37
CA ASP A 109 14.25 -0.38 -2.53
C ASP A 109 13.91 1.06 -2.11
N GLY A 110 12.62 1.38 -2.06
CA GLY A 110 12.11 2.67 -1.62
C GLY A 110 10.59 2.71 -1.63
N TYR A 111 10.04 3.81 -1.17
CA TYR A 111 8.59 4.02 -1.12
C TYR A 111 8.21 5.48 -1.08
N THR A 112 7.03 5.78 -1.62
CA THR A 112 6.35 7.06 -1.47
C THR A 112 5.20 6.92 -0.49
N MET A 113 4.91 7.97 0.28
CA MET A 113 3.79 7.95 1.21
C MET A 113 3.07 9.29 1.22
N SER A 114 1.77 9.27 0.95
CA SER A 114 0.91 10.43 1.17
C SER A 114 0.60 10.57 2.64
N GLY A 115 0.86 11.73 3.23
CA GLY A 115 0.56 12.02 4.63
C GLY A 115 -0.94 12.06 4.95
N LYS A 116 -1.77 12.24 3.93
CA LYS A 116 -3.23 12.44 4.07
C LYS A 116 -4.04 11.18 4.41
N LYS A 117 -3.42 10.03 4.62
CA LYS A 117 -4.07 8.75 4.93
C LYS A 117 -3.49 8.17 6.21
N ASP A 118 -2.61 7.18 6.14
CA ASP A 118 -2.10 6.50 7.34
C ASP A 118 -1.23 7.38 8.24
N CYS A 119 -0.64 8.48 7.72
CA CYS A 119 0.09 9.44 8.57
C CYS A 119 -0.82 10.40 9.36
N LEU A 120 -2.14 10.32 9.22
CA LEU A 120 -3.14 11.11 9.97
C LEU A 120 -2.98 12.64 9.82
N THR A 121 -2.43 13.11 8.70
CA THR A 121 -2.32 14.54 8.41
C THR A 121 -3.25 14.93 7.26
N ASN A 122 -3.50 16.24 7.11
CA ASN A 122 -4.33 16.77 6.03
C ASN A 122 -3.51 17.22 4.81
N ILE A 123 -2.17 17.20 4.90
CA ILE A 123 -1.26 17.63 3.84
C ILE A 123 0.07 16.87 3.92
N GLY A 124 0.84 16.91 2.83
CA GLY A 124 2.21 16.42 2.78
C GLY A 124 2.36 14.95 2.44
N GLY A 125 3.58 14.53 2.51
CA GLY A 125 4.04 13.18 2.20
C GLY A 125 5.56 13.13 2.19
N PHE A 126 6.12 11.97 1.89
CA PHE A 126 7.56 11.80 1.81
C PHE A 126 7.94 10.67 0.85
N LEU A 127 9.18 10.70 0.42
CA LEU A 127 9.85 9.68 -0.38
C LEU A 127 11.03 9.14 0.41
N CYS A 128 11.15 7.81 0.50
CA CYS A 128 12.30 7.13 1.09
C CYS A 128 12.90 6.16 0.09
N MET A 129 14.22 5.99 0.13
CA MET A 129 14.93 4.99 -0.67
C MET A 129 16.27 4.63 -0.06
N ASN A 130 16.81 3.47 -0.45
CA ASN A 130 18.10 2.96 0.02
C ASN A 130 19.26 3.31 -0.95
N ASP A 131 18.95 3.76 -2.17
CA ASP A 131 19.94 4.12 -3.19
C ASP A 131 20.33 5.58 -3.05
N GLU A 132 21.58 5.84 -2.64
CA GLU A 132 22.09 7.19 -2.38
C GLU A 132 22.18 8.05 -3.66
N GLU A 133 22.58 7.47 -4.80
CA GLU A 133 22.67 8.21 -6.06
C GLU A 133 21.27 8.64 -6.52
N LEU A 134 20.30 7.73 -6.47
CA LEU A 134 18.92 8.04 -6.80
C LEU A 134 18.31 9.04 -5.81
N PHE A 135 18.66 8.93 -4.52
CA PHE A 135 18.23 9.88 -3.49
C PHE A 135 18.74 11.29 -3.78
N MET A 136 20.01 11.44 -4.16
CA MET A 136 20.57 12.75 -4.50
C MET A 136 19.88 13.37 -5.71
N LYS A 137 19.62 12.60 -6.76
CA LYS A 137 18.84 13.07 -7.92
C LYS A 137 17.41 13.48 -7.56
N ALA A 138 16.73 12.68 -6.74
CA ALA A 138 15.39 13.00 -6.25
C ALA A 138 15.38 14.28 -5.39
N LYS A 139 16.39 14.46 -4.54
CA LYS A 139 16.58 15.64 -3.70
C LYS A 139 16.73 16.93 -4.52
N GLU A 140 17.45 16.89 -5.64
CA GLU A 140 17.56 18.02 -6.57
C GLU A 140 16.18 18.37 -7.18
N LEU A 141 15.39 17.37 -7.56
CA LEU A 141 14.04 17.58 -8.08
C LEU A 141 13.08 18.15 -7.03
N VAL A 142 13.24 17.80 -5.75
CA VAL A 142 12.45 18.40 -4.67
C VAL A 142 12.64 19.93 -4.64
N VAL A 143 13.86 20.43 -4.86
CA VAL A 143 14.11 21.88 -4.91
C VAL A 143 13.33 22.55 -6.04
N VAL A 144 13.17 21.87 -7.17
CA VAL A 144 12.52 22.42 -8.37
C VAL A 144 10.99 22.42 -8.22
N PHE A 145 10.43 21.36 -7.62
CA PHE A 145 8.98 21.11 -7.68
C PHE A 145 8.24 21.34 -6.36
N GLU A 146 8.93 21.21 -5.21
CA GLU A 146 8.25 21.19 -3.90
C GLU A 146 8.78 22.26 -2.95
N GLY A 147 10.09 22.39 -2.80
CA GLY A 147 10.73 23.32 -1.88
C GLY A 147 12.11 22.85 -1.44
N MET A 148 12.60 23.32 -0.29
CA MET A 148 13.90 22.90 0.20
C MET A 148 13.89 21.43 0.62
N PRO A 149 15.00 20.68 0.44
CA PRO A 149 15.05 19.24 0.74
C PRO A 149 14.81 18.89 2.21
N SER A 150 14.97 19.87 3.12
CA SER A 150 14.76 19.66 4.56
C SER A 150 13.29 19.60 4.96
N TYR A 151 12.37 20.23 4.20
CA TYR A 151 10.94 20.31 4.55
C TYR A 151 10.01 20.12 3.33
N GLY A 152 10.52 20.11 2.09
CA GLY A 152 9.73 19.89 0.88
C GLY A 152 8.54 20.85 0.73
N GLY A 153 8.65 22.10 1.21
CA GLY A 153 7.56 23.09 1.24
C GLY A 153 6.55 22.88 2.37
N MET A 154 6.73 21.89 3.26
CA MET A 154 5.82 21.66 4.39
C MET A 154 6.13 22.57 5.57
N ALA A 155 5.09 23.01 6.28
CA ALA A 155 5.25 23.72 7.55
C ALA A 155 5.71 22.75 8.66
N GLY A 156 6.52 23.26 9.61
CA GLY A 156 7.03 22.46 10.73
C GLY A 156 5.93 21.74 11.54
N ARG A 157 4.79 22.40 11.76
CA ARG A 157 3.63 21.80 12.44
C ARG A 157 3.05 20.59 11.70
N ASP A 158 3.07 20.61 10.35
CA ASP A 158 2.54 19.51 9.54
C ASP A 158 3.51 18.33 9.55
N MET A 159 4.83 18.60 9.57
CA MET A 159 5.85 17.56 9.74
C MET A 159 5.78 16.90 11.13
N GLU A 160 5.58 17.70 12.19
CA GLU A 160 5.40 17.17 13.54
C GLU A 160 4.11 16.34 13.65
N ALA A 161 3.00 16.83 13.12
CA ALA A 161 1.75 16.08 13.07
C ALA A 161 1.91 14.75 12.33
N MET A 162 2.65 14.73 11.22
CA MET A 162 2.95 13.51 10.46
C MET A 162 3.79 12.53 11.30
N ALA A 163 4.81 13.02 12.00
CA ALA A 163 5.67 12.18 12.85
C ALA A 163 4.91 11.54 14.01
N ILE A 164 3.96 12.29 14.61
CA ILE A 164 3.04 11.78 15.65
C ILE A 164 2.06 10.80 15.04
N GLY A 165 1.41 11.18 13.95
CA GLY A 165 0.39 10.37 13.28
C GLY A 165 0.92 9.01 12.81
N LEU A 166 2.16 8.93 12.32
CA LEU A 166 2.81 7.66 11.99
C LEU A 166 2.97 6.73 13.20
N LYS A 167 3.22 7.29 14.39
CA LYS A 167 3.31 6.49 15.62
C LYS A 167 1.93 6.03 16.08
N GLU A 168 0.95 6.91 16.06
CA GLU A 168 -0.44 6.62 16.47
C GLU A 168 -1.09 5.60 15.54
N ALA A 169 -0.91 5.72 14.23
CA ALA A 169 -1.48 4.81 13.25
C ALA A 169 -0.98 3.35 13.40
N THR A 170 0.21 3.14 13.99
CA THR A 170 0.73 1.78 14.26
C THR A 170 0.15 1.16 15.54
N GLN A 171 -0.69 1.88 16.29
CA GLN A 171 -1.43 1.32 17.42
C GLN A 171 -2.55 0.41 16.90
N GLU A 172 -2.63 -0.79 17.43
CA GLU A 172 -3.56 -1.81 16.93
C GLU A 172 -5.01 -1.36 17.09
N GLU A 173 -5.35 -0.81 18.23
CA GLU A 173 -6.70 -0.35 18.58
C GLU A 173 -7.21 0.72 17.59
N TYR A 174 -6.31 1.62 17.17
CA TYR A 174 -6.66 2.64 16.18
C TYR A 174 -6.98 2.02 14.83
N MET A 175 -6.12 1.13 14.34
CA MET A 175 -6.30 0.54 13.01
C MET A 175 -7.47 -0.44 13.00
N GLU A 176 -7.65 -1.21 14.07
CA GLU A 176 -8.79 -2.09 14.26
C GLU A 176 -10.11 -1.30 14.21
N HIS A 177 -10.18 -0.20 14.95
CA HIS A 177 -11.37 0.67 14.95
C HIS A 177 -11.67 1.20 13.55
N ARG A 178 -10.67 1.73 12.86
CA ARG A 178 -10.80 2.29 11.51
C ARG A 178 -11.30 1.25 10.50
N VAL A 179 -10.71 0.05 10.49
CA VAL A 179 -11.10 -1.02 9.57
C VAL A 179 -12.50 -1.54 9.91
N LYS A 180 -12.84 -1.68 11.20
CA LYS A 180 -14.17 -2.10 11.64
C LYS A 180 -15.27 -1.12 11.22
N LEU A 181 -14.99 0.19 11.17
CA LEU A 181 -15.97 1.18 10.68
C LEU A 181 -16.31 0.96 9.21
N ALA A 182 -15.30 0.75 8.35
CA ALA A 182 -15.53 0.45 6.94
C ALA A 182 -16.29 -0.87 6.77
N ARG A 183 -15.88 -1.89 7.51
CA ARG A 183 -16.52 -3.22 7.52
C ARG A 183 -17.98 -3.14 7.95
N TYR A 184 -18.28 -2.45 9.04
CA TYR A 184 -19.66 -2.23 9.52
C TYR A 184 -20.54 -1.55 8.45
N LEU A 185 -20.03 -0.49 7.80
CA LEU A 185 -20.78 0.17 6.73
C LEU A 185 -21.03 -0.78 5.55
N GLY A 186 -20.01 -1.52 5.12
CA GLY A 186 -20.13 -2.47 4.01
C GLY A 186 -21.14 -3.58 4.28
N GLU A 187 -21.12 -4.14 5.49
CA GLU A 187 -22.09 -5.17 5.91
C GLU A 187 -23.54 -4.63 5.92
N LYS A 188 -23.73 -3.38 6.38
CA LYS A 188 -25.04 -2.73 6.36
C LYS A 188 -25.56 -2.49 4.95
N LEU A 189 -24.69 -2.04 4.06
CA LEU A 189 -25.02 -1.83 2.64
C LEU A 189 -25.36 -3.16 1.97
N LYS A 190 -24.54 -4.18 2.21
CA LYS A 190 -24.78 -5.55 1.70
C LYS A 190 -26.12 -6.11 2.20
N ALA A 191 -26.42 -5.96 3.48
CA ALA A 191 -27.70 -6.39 4.07
C ALA A 191 -28.90 -5.62 3.50
N ALA A 192 -28.71 -4.38 3.04
CA ALA A 192 -29.72 -3.58 2.34
C ALA A 192 -29.83 -3.90 0.84
N GLY A 193 -29.11 -4.89 0.33
CA GLY A 193 -29.13 -5.30 -1.08
C GLY A 193 -28.29 -4.40 -2.01
N VAL A 194 -27.45 -3.52 -1.45
CA VAL A 194 -26.56 -2.66 -2.26
C VAL A 194 -25.35 -3.49 -2.71
N PRO A 195 -25.10 -3.61 -4.02
CA PRO A 195 -23.93 -4.34 -4.52
C PRO A 195 -22.64 -3.58 -4.20
N ILE A 196 -21.74 -4.27 -3.52
CA ILE A 196 -20.42 -3.73 -3.15
C ILE A 196 -19.30 -4.60 -3.70
N VAL A 197 -18.09 -4.06 -3.75
CA VAL A 197 -16.87 -4.82 -4.05
C VAL A 197 -16.47 -5.61 -2.82
N GLU A 198 -16.25 -6.91 -2.99
CA GLU A 198 -15.84 -7.84 -1.95
C GLU A 198 -14.41 -8.36 -2.17
N PRO A 199 -13.66 -8.62 -1.09
CA PRO A 199 -13.97 -8.30 0.31
C PRO A 199 -14.01 -6.80 0.59
N ILE A 200 -14.60 -6.38 1.71
CA ILE A 200 -14.66 -4.99 2.12
C ILE A 200 -13.24 -4.49 2.43
N GLY A 201 -12.83 -3.38 1.84
CA GLY A 201 -11.54 -2.75 2.11
C GLY A 201 -11.43 -2.10 3.49
N GLY A 202 -10.22 -1.66 3.86
CA GLY A 202 -9.97 -1.12 5.20
C GLY A 202 -10.37 0.34 5.41
N HIS A 203 -10.46 1.14 4.35
CA HIS A 203 -10.67 2.60 4.44
C HIS A 203 -11.95 3.11 3.77
N ALA A 204 -12.61 2.27 2.97
CA ALA A 204 -13.81 2.65 2.24
C ALA A 204 -14.61 1.40 1.82
N VAL A 205 -15.90 1.61 1.55
CA VAL A 205 -16.75 0.64 0.86
C VAL A 205 -16.88 1.08 -0.59
N PHE A 206 -16.55 0.20 -1.51
CA PHE A 206 -16.63 0.46 -2.93
C PHE A 206 -17.92 -0.15 -3.49
N LEU A 207 -18.72 0.66 -4.15
CA LEU A 207 -19.94 0.19 -4.81
C LEU A 207 -19.59 -0.49 -6.14
N ASP A 208 -20.20 -1.62 -6.43
CA ASP A 208 -20.10 -2.23 -7.75
C ASP A 208 -21.15 -1.60 -8.70
N ALA A 209 -20.73 -0.54 -9.37
CA ALA A 209 -21.62 0.22 -10.26
C ALA A 209 -22.20 -0.62 -11.41
N ARG A 210 -21.53 -1.71 -11.81
CA ARG A 210 -22.02 -2.60 -12.88
C ARG A 210 -23.23 -3.40 -12.46
N ARG A 211 -23.41 -3.64 -11.16
CA ARG A 211 -24.54 -4.38 -10.57
C ARG A 211 -25.60 -3.45 -9.96
N PHE A 212 -25.35 -2.14 -9.97
CA PHE A 212 -26.23 -1.15 -9.34
C PHE A 212 -27.34 -0.67 -10.27
N CYS A 213 -27.23 -0.90 -11.59
CA CYS A 213 -28.16 -0.49 -12.63
C CYS A 213 -29.06 -1.63 -13.06
#